data_fd9165b6b27e6dc6c0ffed0c5846a677
#
_entry.id   fd9165b6b27e6dc6c0ffed0c5846a677
#
_cell.length_a   1.000
_cell.length_b   1.000
_cell.length_c   1.000
_cell.angle_alpha   90.00
_cell.angle_beta   90.00
_cell.angle_gamma   90.00
#
_symmetry.space_group_name_H-M   'P 1'
#
loop_
_entity.id
_entity.type
_entity.pdbx_description
1 polymer ?
#
loop_
_entity_poly.entity_id
_entity_poly.type
_entity_poly.pdbx_seq_one_letter_code
_entity_poly.pdbx_strand_id
1 'polypeptide(L)'
;MKSVHVVGAGLAGLSAAVALTEAGAHVTLHDSNPAAGGRCRSYYDKELGCRLDNGNHLVLSGNRDTFAYLATIGATDTMIGPDEPEFPFMDLATGERWTVRPNRGRIPWWVLAPSRAVPGARLRDFVAAALLSRAGPDTTVQQALPPGELYRRLLEPLAIAALNTPPATASARLMGAVMDESLSRGGAACRPMVPRDGLSESFVDPALAYLTAHGVTIRLGHRVGSVTVAEDRVVALDGEPVDSVVIATPAPVSSALLPGLIVPDAFESILNVHFRIDIPDAPVSFIGLLGGVAEWIFVKPGVVSITVSAGNDRAGLTSDALAQQVWSDVHTALAGSLDGAGPIPPYRVVREKRATFAATPAQDRRRPAARTAYHNLVLAGDWTATGLPATIEGAIRSGRTAASALCHTS
;
A
#
# COMPACT_ATOMS: atom_id res chain seq x y z
N MET A 1 15.44 22.58 -21.40
CA MET A 1 14.76 21.76 -20.40
C MET A 1 15.23 20.33 -20.60
N LYS A 2 15.50 19.59 -19.51
CA LYS A 2 15.97 18.19 -19.62
C LYS A 2 14.82 17.28 -20.05
N SER A 3 15.09 16.35 -20.96
CA SER A 3 14.20 15.25 -21.29
C SER A 3 14.37 14.14 -20.24
N VAL A 4 13.28 13.66 -19.67
CA VAL A 4 13.31 12.60 -18.65
C VAL A 4 12.37 11.46 -19.05
N HIS A 5 12.91 10.27 -19.15
CA HIS A 5 12.13 9.06 -19.37
C HIS A 5 11.84 8.38 -18.04
N VAL A 6 10.54 8.15 -17.75
CA VAL A 6 10.07 7.42 -16.57
C VAL A 6 9.60 6.05 -17.02
N VAL A 7 10.24 4.99 -16.54
CA VAL A 7 9.96 3.60 -16.91
C VAL A 7 9.17 2.92 -15.80
N GLY A 8 7.89 2.68 -16.04
CA GLY A 8 6.89 2.16 -15.11
C GLY A 8 5.85 3.21 -14.72
N ALA A 9 4.57 2.97 -15.03
CA ALA A 9 3.43 3.83 -14.70
C ALA A 9 2.65 3.31 -13.47
N GLY A 10 3.31 2.66 -12.52
CA GLY A 10 2.80 2.47 -11.16
C GLY A 10 2.83 3.77 -10.37
N LEU A 11 2.33 3.79 -9.10
CA LEU A 11 2.26 5.02 -8.31
C LEU A 11 3.61 5.73 -8.14
N ALA A 12 4.70 4.98 -8.02
CA ALA A 12 6.04 5.56 -7.93
C ALA A 12 6.42 6.33 -9.21
N GLY A 13 6.15 5.74 -10.38
CA GLY A 13 6.43 6.38 -11.67
C GLY A 13 5.48 7.53 -11.96
N LEU A 14 4.19 7.39 -11.67
CA LEU A 14 3.21 8.49 -11.80
C LEU A 14 3.60 9.67 -10.91
N SER A 15 3.97 9.40 -9.65
CA SER A 15 4.43 10.44 -8.72
C SER A 15 5.72 11.12 -9.19
N ALA A 16 6.68 10.35 -9.72
CA ALA A 16 7.91 10.91 -10.31
C ALA A 16 7.60 11.78 -11.53
N ALA A 17 6.73 11.29 -12.44
CA ALA A 17 6.33 12.04 -13.63
C ALA A 17 5.63 13.35 -13.27
N VAL A 18 4.69 13.33 -12.32
CA VAL A 18 4.00 14.54 -11.83
C VAL A 18 5.00 15.53 -11.27
N ALA A 19 5.88 15.10 -10.35
CA ALA A 19 6.86 15.99 -9.72
C ALA A 19 7.89 16.57 -10.72
N LEU A 20 8.32 15.78 -11.71
CA LEU A 20 9.21 16.25 -12.78
C LEU A 20 8.51 17.27 -13.71
N THR A 21 7.23 17.04 -14.00
CA THR A 21 6.40 17.95 -14.79
C THR A 21 6.22 19.28 -14.07
N GLU A 22 5.95 19.27 -12.76
CA GLU A 22 5.90 20.49 -11.92
C GLU A 22 7.25 21.25 -11.94
N ALA A 23 8.38 20.51 -12.00
CA ALA A 23 9.72 21.09 -12.11
C ALA A 23 10.08 21.57 -13.54
N GLY A 24 9.17 21.48 -14.51
CA GLY A 24 9.34 21.95 -15.89
C GLY A 24 10.16 21.01 -16.78
N ALA A 25 10.31 19.73 -16.45
CA ALA A 25 10.97 18.75 -17.32
C ALA A 25 10.04 18.28 -18.45
N HIS A 26 10.63 17.91 -19.60
CA HIS A 26 9.93 17.21 -20.64
C HIS A 26 9.89 15.70 -20.32
N VAL A 27 8.74 15.19 -19.92
CA VAL A 27 8.60 13.82 -19.44
C VAL A 27 8.03 12.91 -20.54
N THR A 28 8.61 11.71 -20.65
CA THR A 28 8.03 10.57 -21.38
C THR A 28 7.82 9.42 -20.40
N LEU A 29 6.57 9.00 -20.19
CA LEU A 29 6.18 7.92 -19.29
C LEU A 29 5.96 6.62 -20.07
N HIS A 30 6.61 5.53 -19.68
CA HIS A 30 6.49 4.21 -20.30
C HIS A 30 5.89 3.20 -19.34
N ASP A 31 5.03 2.31 -19.83
CA ASP A 31 4.63 1.09 -19.12
C ASP A 31 4.41 -0.07 -20.09
N SER A 32 4.84 -1.26 -19.69
CA SER A 32 4.65 -2.49 -20.47
C SER A 32 3.20 -2.97 -20.52
N ASN A 33 2.36 -2.52 -19.58
CA ASN A 33 0.94 -2.83 -19.56
C ASN A 33 0.13 -1.78 -20.37
N PRO A 34 -1.02 -2.18 -20.91
CA PRO A 34 -1.92 -1.25 -21.58
C PRO A 34 -2.67 -0.31 -20.63
N ALA A 35 -2.56 -0.54 -19.33
CA ALA A 35 -3.16 0.28 -18.28
C ALA A 35 -2.13 0.66 -17.24
N ALA A 36 -2.16 1.93 -16.80
CA ALA A 36 -1.32 2.44 -15.72
C ALA A 36 -1.83 2.01 -14.33
N GLY A 37 -1.09 2.37 -13.28
CA GLY A 37 -1.43 2.14 -11.88
C GLY A 37 -0.70 0.95 -11.25
N GLY A 38 -0.23 -0.01 -12.05
CA GLY A 38 0.48 -1.19 -11.55
C GLY A 38 -0.37 -2.00 -10.57
N ARG A 39 0.08 -2.12 -9.29
CA ARG A 39 -0.66 -2.79 -8.22
C ARG A 39 -1.84 -1.96 -7.69
N CYS A 40 -1.79 -0.64 -7.84
CA CYS A 40 -2.85 0.29 -7.40
C CYS A 40 -3.72 0.67 -8.60
N ARG A 41 -4.61 -0.22 -9.00
CA ARG A 41 -5.51 -0.01 -10.15
C ARG A 41 -6.88 -0.62 -9.90
N SER A 42 -7.88 -0.12 -10.63
CA SER A 42 -9.21 -0.70 -10.75
C SER A 42 -9.42 -1.24 -12.17
N TYR A 43 -10.29 -2.24 -12.31
CA TYR A 43 -10.65 -2.80 -13.62
C TYR A 43 -12.11 -3.27 -13.60
N TYR A 44 -12.72 -3.37 -14.79
CA TYR A 44 -14.06 -3.91 -14.92
C TYR A 44 -14.00 -5.44 -15.03
N ASP A 45 -14.64 -6.12 -14.08
CA ASP A 45 -14.79 -7.57 -14.11
C ASP A 45 -16.08 -7.93 -14.87
N LYS A 46 -15.92 -8.63 -15.99
CA LYS A 46 -17.06 -8.97 -16.87
C LYS A 46 -17.98 -10.04 -16.27
N GLU A 47 -17.44 -10.93 -15.46
CA GLU A 47 -18.21 -12.02 -14.85
C GLU A 47 -19.05 -11.51 -13.69
N LEU A 48 -18.51 -10.60 -12.87
CA LEU A 48 -19.25 -9.98 -11.78
C LEU A 48 -20.07 -8.76 -12.25
N GLY A 49 -19.86 -8.26 -13.46
CA GLY A 49 -20.56 -7.11 -13.99
C GLY A 49 -20.33 -5.82 -13.22
N CYS A 50 -19.18 -5.68 -12.57
CA CYS A 50 -18.85 -4.50 -11.78
C CYS A 50 -17.37 -4.15 -11.85
N ARG A 51 -17.04 -2.93 -11.39
CA ARG A 51 -15.66 -2.47 -11.26
C ARG A 51 -15.07 -2.99 -9.93
N LEU A 52 -13.85 -3.50 -9.99
CA LEU A 52 -13.11 -4.02 -8.85
C LEU A 52 -11.76 -3.34 -8.73
N ASP A 53 -11.29 -3.18 -7.51
CA ASP A 53 -9.91 -2.83 -7.22
C ASP A 53 -9.01 -4.08 -7.26
N ASN A 54 -7.75 -3.94 -7.69
CA ASN A 54 -6.77 -5.04 -7.67
C ASN A 54 -6.51 -5.53 -6.24
N GLY A 55 -6.76 -4.68 -5.25
CA GLY A 55 -6.69 -4.98 -3.83
C GLY A 55 -7.29 -3.85 -3.01
N ASN A 56 -7.60 -4.11 -1.75
CA ASN A 56 -8.10 -3.08 -0.86
C ASN A 56 -6.94 -2.27 -0.29
N HIS A 57 -7.05 -0.96 -0.37
CA HIS A 57 -6.05 -0.05 0.19
C HIS A 57 -6.72 0.96 1.11
N LEU A 58 -6.13 1.12 2.28
CA LEU A 58 -6.44 2.15 3.24
C LEU A 58 -5.19 3.02 3.39
N VAL A 59 -5.36 4.33 3.29
CA VAL A 59 -4.32 5.30 3.63
C VAL A 59 -4.70 6.05 4.89
N LEU A 60 -3.70 6.60 5.59
CA LEU A 60 -3.95 7.40 6.78
C LEU A 60 -3.85 8.89 6.45
N SER A 61 -4.66 9.72 7.08
CA SER A 61 -4.64 11.17 6.88
C SER A 61 -3.27 11.82 7.13
N GLY A 62 -2.35 11.12 7.81
CA GLY A 62 -0.96 11.53 8.01
C GLY A 62 0.00 11.15 6.88
N ASN A 63 -0.46 10.47 5.84
CA ASN A 63 0.33 10.11 4.66
C ASN A 63 0.55 11.35 3.78
N ARG A 64 1.58 12.13 4.13
CA ARG A 64 1.81 13.48 3.60
C ARG A 64 2.11 13.50 2.11
N ASP A 65 2.94 12.55 1.65
CA ASP A 65 3.31 12.47 0.23
C ASP A 65 2.10 12.06 -0.61
N THR A 66 1.27 11.15 -0.09
CA THR A 66 0.01 10.73 -0.72
C THR A 66 -0.94 11.91 -0.89
N PHE A 67 -1.24 12.65 0.17
CA PHE A 67 -2.18 13.78 0.07
C PHE A 67 -1.61 14.98 -0.70
N ALA A 68 -0.30 15.20 -0.68
CA ALA A 68 0.33 16.19 -1.55
C ALA A 68 0.19 15.80 -3.03
N TYR A 69 0.41 14.52 -3.37
CA TYR A 69 0.21 14.01 -4.73
C TYR A 69 -1.25 14.16 -5.17
N LEU A 70 -2.22 13.73 -4.32
CA LEU A 70 -3.65 13.88 -4.61
C LEU A 70 -4.05 15.35 -4.82
N ALA A 71 -3.48 16.27 -4.04
CA ALA A 71 -3.73 17.70 -4.21
C ALA A 71 -3.21 18.21 -5.56
N THR A 72 -2.00 17.83 -5.96
CA THR A 72 -1.41 18.21 -7.25
C THR A 72 -2.24 17.72 -8.44
N ILE A 73 -2.74 16.47 -8.39
CA ILE A 73 -3.54 15.91 -9.48
C ILE A 73 -5.04 16.24 -9.39
N GLY A 74 -5.46 17.05 -8.38
CA GLY A 74 -6.86 17.46 -8.20
C GLY A 74 -7.81 16.37 -7.72
N ALA A 75 -7.31 15.38 -6.94
CA ALA A 75 -8.07 14.20 -6.53
C ALA A 75 -8.29 14.06 -5.02
N THR A 76 -8.07 15.12 -4.23
CA THR A 76 -8.16 15.06 -2.75
C THR A 76 -9.55 14.64 -2.25
N ASP A 77 -10.60 15.08 -2.92
CA ASP A 77 -12.00 14.84 -2.58
C ASP A 77 -12.50 13.43 -2.96
N THR A 78 -11.69 12.66 -3.68
CA THR A 78 -12.00 11.25 -4.00
C THR A 78 -11.76 10.31 -2.83
N MET A 79 -11.08 10.78 -1.78
CA MET A 79 -10.80 10.01 -0.58
C MET A 79 -11.84 10.29 0.50
N ILE A 80 -12.44 9.24 1.04
CA ILE A 80 -13.45 9.32 2.09
C ILE A 80 -13.01 8.55 3.33
N GLY A 81 -13.52 8.95 4.48
CA GLY A 81 -13.25 8.31 5.76
C GLY A 81 -14.00 8.99 6.90
N PRO A 82 -13.99 8.41 8.11
CA PRO A 82 -14.66 8.99 9.26
C PRO A 82 -14.03 10.33 9.68
N ASP A 83 -14.81 11.20 10.30
CA ASP A 83 -14.33 12.48 10.82
C ASP A 83 -13.32 12.31 11.97
N GLU A 84 -13.50 11.26 12.75
CA GLU A 84 -12.61 10.86 13.84
C GLU A 84 -11.80 9.60 13.47
N PRO A 85 -10.60 9.41 14.04
CA PRO A 85 -9.83 8.19 13.84
C PRO A 85 -10.52 7.01 14.51
N GLU A 86 -11.11 6.14 13.73
CA GLU A 86 -11.84 4.96 14.20
C GLU A 86 -11.37 3.72 13.46
N PHE A 87 -11.04 2.67 14.24
CA PHE A 87 -10.63 1.37 13.71
C PHE A 87 -11.52 0.29 14.37
N PRO A 88 -12.58 -0.15 13.68
CA PRO A 88 -13.44 -1.21 14.17
C PRO A 88 -12.76 -2.58 14.01
N PHE A 89 -12.94 -3.44 15.01
CA PHE A 89 -12.45 -4.80 15.04
C PHE A 89 -13.52 -5.78 15.55
N MET A 90 -13.38 -7.04 15.17
CA MET A 90 -14.16 -8.14 15.70
C MET A 90 -13.28 -9.39 15.88
N ASP A 91 -13.44 -10.05 17.01
CA ASP A 91 -12.90 -11.38 17.25
C ASP A 91 -13.97 -12.41 16.86
N LEU A 92 -13.71 -13.16 15.78
CA LEU A 92 -14.67 -14.13 15.23
C LEU A 92 -14.93 -15.31 16.16
N ALA A 93 -13.96 -15.67 17.01
CA ALA A 93 -14.11 -16.80 17.93
C ALA A 93 -15.05 -16.46 19.10
N THR A 94 -15.09 -15.22 19.55
CA THR A 94 -15.88 -14.77 20.69
C THR A 94 -17.12 -13.94 20.30
N GLY A 95 -17.14 -13.40 19.09
CA GLY A 95 -18.14 -12.43 18.64
C GLY A 95 -17.94 -11.03 19.23
N GLU A 96 -16.89 -10.81 20.03
CA GLU A 96 -16.62 -9.52 20.66
C GLU A 96 -16.24 -8.47 19.61
N ARG A 97 -16.84 -7.28 19.73
CA ARG A 97 -16.56 -6.12 18.87
C ARG A 97 -16.01 -4.98 19.71
N TRP A 98 -15.02 -4.28 19.17
CA TRP A 98 -14.50 -3.03 19.75
C TRP A 98 -14.06 -2.07 18.64
N THR A 99 -13.94 -0.81 19.00
CA THR A 99 -13.41 0.22 18.10
C THR A 99 -12.30 0.97 18.82
N VAL A 100 -11.12 0.97 18.22
CA VAL A 100 -10.00 1.77 18.71
C VAL A 100 -10.18 3.20 18.20
N ARG A 101 -10.21 4.18 19.12
CA ARG A 101 -10.47 5.60 18.83
C ARG A 101 -9.35 6.49 19.40
N PRO A 102 -8.22 6.63 18.72
CA PRO A 102 -7.18 7.56 19.13
C PRO A 102 -7.74 8.98 19.24
N ASN A 103 -7.31 9.75 20.23
CA ASN A 103 -7.66 11.17 20.30
C ASN A 103 -6.86 12.00 19.30
N ARG A 104 -7.40 13.11 18.82
CA ARG A 104 -6.78 13.95 17.75
C ARG A 104 -5.38 14.44 18.10
N GLY A 105 -5.12 14.78 19.37
CA GLY A 105 -3.84 15.32 19.83
C GLY A 105 -2.74 14.27 19.98
N ARG A 106 -1.51 14.74 20.12
CA ARG A 106 -0.31 13.88 20.23
C ARG A 106 -0.20 13.15 21.57
N ILE A 107 -0.74 13.72 22.66
CA ILE A 107 -0.74 13.06 23.95
C ILE A 107 -1.82 11.96 23.89
N PRO A 108 -1.45 10.67 24.00
CA PRO A 108 -2.37 9.56 23.72
C PRO A 108 -3.25 9.23 24.95
N TRP A 109 -4.04 10.20 25.46
CA TRP A 109 -4.89 9.97 26.62
C TRP A 109 -6.00 8.92 26.36
N TRP A 110 -6.30 8.62 25.08
CA TRP A 110 -7.26 7.59 24.70
C TRP A 110 -6.91 6.20 25.27
N VAL A 111 -5.62 5.93 25.53
CA VAL A 111 -5.18 4.65 26.11
C VAL A 111 -5.68 4.45 27.54
N LEU A 112 -6.10 5.54 28.20
CA LEU A 112 -6.66 5.52 29.56
C LEU A 112 -8.20 5.42 29.56
N ALA A 113 -8.85 5.52 28.40
CA ALA A 113 -10.30 5.50 28.26
C ALA A 113 -10.78 4.13 27.75
N PRO A 114 -11.41 3.27 28.57
CA PRO A 114 -11.80 1.91 28.18
C PRO A 114 -12.70 1.84 26.93
N SER A 115 -13.54 2.86 26.70
CA SER A 115 -14.42 2.96 25.52
C SER A 115 -13.69 3.33 24.23
N ARG A 116 -12.42 3.70 24.29
CA ARG A 116 -11.59 4.13 23.15
C ARG A 116 -10.39 3.21 22.93
N ALA A 117 -9.96 2.52 23.96
CA ALA A 117 -8.77 1.66 23.94
C ALA A 117 -9.11 0.22 23.54
N VAL A 118 -8.07 -0.59 23.45
CA VAL A 118 -8.19 -2.03 23.22
C VAL A 118 -8.65 -2.72 24.51
N PRO A 119 -9.73 -3.52 24.48
CA PRO A 119 -10.18 -4.26 25.67
C PRO A 119 -9.08 -5.15 26.24
N GLY A 120 -8.86 -5.06 27.57
CA GLY A 120 -7.85 -5.86 28.27
C GLY A 120 -6.40 -5.41 28.09
N ALA A 121 -6.12 -4.37 27.29
CA ALA A 121 -4.78 -3.83 27.14
C ALA A 121 -4.27 -3.17 28.44
N ARG A 122 -2.98 -3.33 28.70
CA ARG A 122 -2.32 -2.72 29.86
C ARG A 122 -1.51 -1.50 29.40
N LEU A 123 -1.48 -0.45 30.23
CA LEU A 123 -0.77 0.79 29.89
C LEU A 123 0.72 0.57 29.54
N ARG A 124 1.38 -0.35 30.24
CA ARG A 124 2.78 -0.71 29.96
C ARG A 124 3.03 -1.25 28.56
N ASP A 125 2.01 -1.88 27.94
CA ASP A 125 2.15 -2.49 26.61
C ASP A 125 2.24 -1.40 25.53
N PHE A 126 1.60 -0.26 25.72
CA PHE A 126 1.70 0.91 24.84
C PHE A 126 3.08 1.56 24.87
N VAL A 127 3.83 1.44 25.97
CA VAL A 127 5.21 1.95 26.06
C VAL A 127 6.13 1.19 25.09
N ALA A 128 6.01 -0.13 25.04
CA ALA A 128 6.79 -0.95 24.11
C ALA A 128 6.46 -0.59 22.65
N ALA A 129 5.17 -0.39 22.32
CA ALA A 129 4.74 0.04 20.99
C ALA A 129 5.31 1.42 20.60
N ALA A 130 5.37 2.36 21.54
CA ALA A 130 5.94 3.70 21.32
C ALA A 130 7.48 3.69 21.11
N LEU A 131 8.16 2.62 21.47
CA LEU A 131 9.61 2.49 21.33
C LEU A 131 10.02 1.65 20.08
N LEU A 132 9.08 1.17 19.28
CA LEU A 132 9.36 0.31 18.13
C LEU A 132 10.36 0.92 17.14
N SER A 133 10.28 2.22 16.88
CA SER A 133 11.21 2.91 15.98
C SER A 133 12.67 2.92 16.47
N ARG A 134 12.89 2.65 17.77
CA ARG A 134 14.22 2.52 18.38
C ARG A 134 14.72 1.08 18.43
N ALA A 135 13.95 0.13 17.90
CA ALA A 135 14.36 -1.27 17.86
C ALA A 135 15.66 -1.45 17.05
N GLY A 136 16.44 -2.44 17.44
CA GLY A 136 17.66 -2.79 16.74
C GLY A 136 17.39 -3.18 15.27
N PRO A 137 18.39 -3.06 14.39
CA PRO A 137 18.22 -3.26 12.95
C PRO A 137 17.81 -4.69 12.59
N ASP A 138 18.05 -5.67 13.44
CA ASP A 138 17.72 -7.09 13.23
C ASP A 138 16.53 -7.56 14.08
N THR A 139 15.92 -6.67 14.85
CA THR A 139 14.81 -6.99 15.76
C THR A 139 13.51 -7.17 14.97
N THR A 140 12.78 -8.27 15.24
CA THR A 140 11.45 -8.48 14.67
C THR A 140 10.36 -7.85 15.52
N VAL A 141 9.17 -7.65 14.91
CA VAL A 141 7.99 -7.12 15.61
C VAL A 141 7.64 -7.97 16.84
N GLN A 142 7.64 -9.30 16.67
CA GLN A 142 7.33 -10.23 17.75
C GLN A 142 8.34 -10.18 18.90
N GLN A 143 9.63 -9.94 18.60
CA GLN A 143 10.66 -9.79 19.63
C GLN A 143 10.57 -8.45 20.36
N ALA A 144 10.15 -7.39 19.68
CA ALA A 144 10.08 -6.05 20.25
C ALA A 144 8.83 -5.81 21.09
N LEU A 145 7.74 -6.53 20.83
CA LEU A 145 6.45 -6.32 21.47
C LEU A 145 6.14 -7.45 22.46
N PRO A 146 5.75 -7.12 23.71
CA PRO A 146 5.36 -8.13 24.67
C PRO A 146 4.04 -8.79 24.27
N PRO A 147 3.88 -10.10 24.55
CA PRO A 147 2.60 -10.78 24.35
C PRO A 147 1.55 -10.20 25.29
N GLY A 148 0.31 -10.12 24.82
CA GLY A 148 -0.83 -9.59 25.59
C GLY A 148 -1.98 -9.14 24.71
N GLU A 149 -3.02 -8.60 25.31
CA GLU A 149 -4.23 -8.21 24.60
C GLU A 149 -3.99 -7.06 23.60
N LEU A 150 -3.14 -6.08 23.95
CA LEU A 150 -2.76 -5.01 23.00
C LEU A 150 -2.08 -5.58 21.75
N TYR A 151 -1.15 -6.53 21.94
CA TYR A 151 -0.47 -7.20 20.83
C TYR A 151 -1.49 -7.95 19.95
N ARG A 152 -2.22 -8.89 20.55
CA ARG A 152 -3.17 -9.75 19.84
C ARG A 152 -4.28 -8.98 19.15
N ARG A 153 -4.86 -7.97 19.81
CA ARG A 153 -6.08 -7.28 19.37
C ARG A 153 -5.84 -6.04 18.50
N LEU A 154 -4.60 -5.54 18.44
CA LEU A 154 -4.29 -4.33 17.68
C LEU A 154 -2.95 -4.42 16.95
N LEU A 155 -1.84 -4.65 17.66
CA LEU A 155 -0.52 -4.45 17.07
C LEU A 155 -0.15 -5.53 16.06
N GLU A 156 -0.53 -6.78 16.29
CA GLU A 156 -0.33 -7.88 15.35
C GLU A 156 -1.15 -7.71 14.07
N PRO A 157 -2.48 -7.47 14.11
CA PRO A 157 -3.27 -7.17 12.92
C PRO A 157 -2.77 -5.96 12.14
N LEU A 158 -2.36 -4.89 12.82
CA LEU A 158 -1.80 -3.70 12.18
C LEU A 158 -0.43 -3.99 11.55
N ALA A 159 0.43 -4.77 12.22
CA ALA A 159 1.73 -5.15 11.67
C ALA A 159 1.57 -5.99 10.40
N ILE A 160 0.68 -6.97 10.40
CA ILE A 160 0.38 -7.79 9.22
C ILE A 160 -0.19 -6.91 8.09
N ALA A 161 -1.14 -6.03 8.39
CA ALA A 161 -1.74 -5.14 7.40
C ALA A 161 -0.73 -4.14 6.79
N ALA A 162 0.15 -3.57 7.62
CA ALA A 162 1.09 -2.54 7.18
C ALA A 162 2.35 -3.09 6.52
N LEU A 163 2.84 -4.25 6.99
CA LEU A 163 4.09 -4.87 6.55
C LEU A 163 3.88 -6.01 5.56
N ASN A 164 2.67 -6.54 5.47
CA ASN A 164 2.35 -7.75 4.70
C ASN A 164 3.36 -8.89 4.96
N THR A 165 3.79 -9.04 6.20
CA THR A 165 4.84 -9.98 6.62
C THR A 165 4.51 -10.44 8.04
N PRO A 166 4.61 -11.75 8.34
CA PRO A 166 4.33 -12.25 9.68
C PRO A 166 5.19 -11.56 10.74
N PRO A 167 4.64 -11.16 11.91
CA PRO A 167 5.37 -10.45 12.96
C PRO A 167 6.63 -11.16 13.48
N ALA A 168 6.66 -12.49 13.36
CA ALA A 168 7.82 -13.30 13.73
C ALA A 168 9.08 -13.00 12.88
N THR A 169 8.90 -12.50 11.66
CA THR A 169 9.99 -12.20 10.71
C THR A 169 10.00 -10.72 10.30
N ALA A 170 8.90 -10.00 10.50
CA ALA A 170 8.74 -8.61 10.11
C ALA A 170 9.65 -7.67 10.91
N SER A 171 10.22 -6.65 10.27
CA SER A 171 11.11 -5.65 10.88
C SER A 171 10.36 -4.75 11.86
N ALA A 172 10.79 -4.75 13.13
CA ALA A 172 10.29 -3.83 14.15
C ALA A 172 10.54 -2.37 13.76
N ARG A 173 11.66 -2.07 13.11
CA ARG A 173 12.00 -0.72 12.65
C ARG A 173 11.03 -0.19 11.59
N LEU A 174 10.66 -1.03 10.62
CA LEU A 174 9.67 -0.63 9.60
C LEU A 174 8.27 -0.43 10.20
N MET A 175 7.87 -1.28 11.16
CA MET A 175 6.62 -1.06 11.90
C MET A 175 6.69 0.23 12.73
N GLY A 176 7.82 0.48 13.40
CA GLY A 176 8.07 1.72 14.13
C GLY A 176 7.93 2.96 13.26
N ALA A 177 8.47 2.93 12.03
CA ALA A 177 8.32 4.03 11.07
C ALA A 177 6.85 4.30 10.70
N VAL A 178 6.05 3.26 10.52
CA VAL A 178 4.59 3.41 10.30
C VAL A 178 3.93 4.05 11.52
N MET A 179 4.27 3.60 12.73
CA MET A 179 3.73 4.17 13.98
C MET A 179 4.13 5.64 14.15
N ASP A 180 5.38 5.99 13.85
CA ASP A 180 5.89 7.36 13.95
C ASP A 180 5.21 8.32 12.97
N GLU A 181 4.83 7.84 11.80
CA GLU A 181 4.12 8.65 10.81
C GLU A 181 2.60 8.72 11.03
N SER A 182 2.06 7.90 11.93
CA SER A 182 0.63 7.81 12.22
C SER A 182 0.31 8.11 13.69
N LEU A 183 0.17 7.10 14.51
CA LEU A 183 -0.28 7.20 15.92
C LEU A 183 0.59 8.12 16.78
N SER A 184 1.90 8.16 16.55
CA SER A 184 2.82 9.05 17.29
C SER A 184 2.61 10.53 16.95
N ARG A 185 1.98 10.83 15.81
CA ARG A 185 1.58 12.21 15.45
C ARG A 185 0.21 12.61 15.99
N GLY A 186 -0.49 11.69 16.64
CA GLY A 186 -1.85 11.86 17.16
C GLY A 186 -2.93 11.42 16.19
N GLY A 187 -4.14 11.22 16.69
CA GLY A 187 -5.27 10.71 15.91
C GLY A 187 -5.61 11.53 14.66
N ALA A 188 -5.33 12.83 14.67
CA ALA A 188 -5.51 13.66 13.47
C ALA A 188 -4.68 13.17 12.27
N ALA A 189 -3.57 12.45 12.48
CA ALA A 189 -2.72 11.88 11.45
C ALA A 189 -3.03 10.40 11.15
N CYS A 190 -3.94 9.77 11.87
CA CYS A 190 -4.28 8.36 11.66
C CYS A 190 -5.75 8.10 11.34
N ARG A 191 -6.49 9.10 10.82
CA ARG A 191 -7.82 8.86 10.27
C ARG A 191 -7.70 7.92 9.05
N PRO A 192 -8.43 6.80 9.05
CA PRO A 192 -8.42 5.90 7.91
C PRO A 192 -9.19 6.52 6.74
N MET A 193 -8.59 6.52 5.56
CA MET A 193 -9.16 7.06 4.34
C MET A 193 -9.13 6.00 3.25
N VAL A 194 -10.22 5.84 2.53
CA VAL A 194 -10.35 4.89 1.42
C VAL A 194 -10.83 5.59 0.15
N PRO A 195 -10.47 5.11 -1.04
CA PRO A 195 -11.03 5.60 -2.28
C PRO A 195 -12.55 5.42 -2.32
N ARG A 196 -13.30 6.49 -2.65
CA ARG A 196 -14.76 6.43 -2.78
C ARG A 196 -15.19 5.49 -3.89
N ASP A 197 -14.68 5.70 -5.08
CA ASP A 197 -15.12 5.01 -6.28
C ASP A 197 -14.18 3.86 -6.67
N GLY A 198 -12.87 4.04 -6.48
CA GLY A 198 -11.84 3.04 -6.75
C GLY A 198 -10.44 3.62 -6.74
N LEU A 199 -9.46 2.73 -6.82
CA LEU A 199 -8.04 3.09 -6.80
C LEU A 199 -7.63 3.88 -8.03
N SER A 200 -8.10 3.47 -9.22
CA SER A 200 -7.77 4.19 -10.45
C SER A 200 -8.35 5.59 -10.46
N GLU A 201 -9.60 5.73 -10.04
CA GLU A 201 -10.33 7.00 -9.99
C GLU A 201 -9.70 8.01 -9.03
N SER A 202 -9.00 7.52 -8.00
CA SER A 202 -8.34 8.40 -7.04
C SER A 202 -6.87 8.65 -7.38
N PHE A 203 -6.12 7.64 -7.77
CA PHE A 203 -4.67 7.73 -7.85
C PHE A 203 -4.09 7.71 -9.27
N VAL A 204 -4.82 7.19 -10.25
CA VAL A 204 -4.28 6.91 -11.58
C VAL A 204 -4.88 7.81 -12.64
N ASP A 205 -6.20 7.77 -12.81
CA ASP A 205 -6.88 8.49 -13.89
C ASP A 205 -6.69 10.02 -13.78
N PRO A 206 -6.79 10.64 -12.57
CA PRO A 206 -6.48 12.06 -12.42
C PRO A 206 -5.02 12.40 -12.72
N ALA A 207 -4.07 11.50 -12.38
CA ALA A 207 -2.66 11.72 -12.69
C ALA A 207 -2.39 11.65 -14.19
N LEU A 208 -2.99 10.71 -14.92
CA LEU A 208 -2.87 10.63 -16.37
C LEU A 208 -3.49 11.86 -17.04
N ALA A 209 -4.64 12.33 -16.54
CA ALA A 209 -5.27 13.55 -17.02
C ALA A 209 -4.37 14.79 -16.79
N TYR A 210 -3.80 14.92 -15.58
CA TYR A 210 -2.85 15.98 -15.23
C TYR A 210 -1.64 15.95 -16.17
N LEU A 211 -0.99 14.79 -16.32
CA LEU A 211 0.20 14.63 -17.16
C LEU A 211 -0.10 14.95 -18.64
N THR A 212 -1.23 14.47 -19.14
CA THR A 212 -1.69 14.75 -20.52
C THR A 212 -1.90 16.25 -20.74
N ALA A 213 -2.57 16.93 -19.80
CA ALA A 213 -2.81 18.37 -19.87
C ALA A 213 -1.52 19.21 -19.85
N HIS A 214 -0.42 18.65 -19.30
CA HIS A 214 0.89 19.28 -19.25
C HIS A 214 1.85 18.81 -20.36
N GLY A 215 1.34 18.13 -21.40
CA GLY A 215 2.12 17.75 -22.58
C GLY A 215 3.08 16.56 -22.37
N VAL A 216 2.88 15.74 -21.35
CA VAL A 216 3.67 14.54 -21.12
C VAL A 216 3.32 13.48 -22.18
N THR A 217 4.34 12.87 -22.78
CA THR A 217 4.15 11.74 -23.69
C THR A 217 3.94 10.46 -22.87
N ILE A 218 2.77 9.82 -23.02
CA ILE A 218 2.43 8.58 -22.30
C ILE A 218 2.42 7.41 -23.28
N ARG A 219 3.29 6.42 -23.05
CA ARG A 219 3.47 5.22 -23.88
C ARG A 219 3.09 3.96 -23.10
N LEU A 220 1.79 3.66 -23.00
CA LEU A 220 1.30 2.40 -22.42
C LEU A 220 1.39 1.27 -23.43
N GLY A 221 1.51 0.02 -22.96
CA GLY A 221 1.77 -1.15 -23.78
C GLY A 221 3.19 -1.18 -24.39
N HIS A 222 4.07 -0.28 -23.94
CA HIS A 222 5.43 -0.13 -24.41
C HIS A 222 6.44 -0.62 -23.36
N ARG A 223 7.05 -1.77 -23.60
CA ARG A 223 8.06 -2.35 -22.72
C ARG A 223 9.44 -1.79 -23.06
N VAL A 224 10.08 -1.16 -22.08
CA VAL A 224 11.51 -0.88 -22.14
C VAL A 224 12.26 -2.17 -21.79
N GLY A 225 13.04 -2.68 -22.72
CA GLY A 225 13.76 -3.96 -22.62
C GLY A 225 15.24 -3.80 -22.31
N SER A 226 15.85 -2.66 -22.61
CA SER A 226 17.29 -2.44 -22.41
C SER A 226 17.62 -1.02 -21.99
N VAL A 227 18.67 -0.91 -21.17
CA VAL A 227 19.30 0.34 -20.74
C VAL A 227 20.76 0.30 -21.21
N THR A 228 21.13 1.22 -22.10
CA THR A 228 22.51 1.33 -22.57
C THR A 228 23.26 2.35 -21.74
N VAL A 229 24.39 1.92 -21.20
CA VAL A 229 25.27 2.74 -20.36
C VAL A 229 26.57 3.02 -21.11
N ALA A 230 27.06 4.23 -21.04
CA ALA A 230 28.39 4.63 -21.46
C ALA A 230 29.06 5.38 -20.28
N GLU A 231 30.20 4.86 -19.84
CA GLU A 231 30.90 5.35 -18.65
C GLU A 231 29.98 5.38 -17.41
N ASP A 232 29.67 6.53 -16.88
CA ASP A 232 28.87 6.77 -15.68
C ASP A 232 27.46 7.31 -15.99
N ARG A 233 26.98 7.15 -17.25
CA ARG A 233 25.69 7.67 -17.73
C ARG A 233 24.89 6.66 -18.50
N VAL A 234 23.58 6.75 -18.38
CA VAL A 234 22.65 6.11 -19.33
C VAL A 234 22.57 6.98 -20.58
N VAL A 235 22.76 6.37 -21.74
CA VAL A 235 22.78 7.07 -23.02
C VAL A 235 21.60 6.69 -23.92
N ALA A 236 20.99 5.52 -23.72
CA ALA A 236 19.82 5.11 -24.50
C ALA A 236 18.93 4.13 -23.73
N LEU A 237 17.63 4.13 -24.10
CA LEU A 237 16.65 3.09 -23.79
C LEU A 237 16.22 2.45 -25.09
N ASP A 238 16.35 1.12 -25.22
CA ASP A 238 16.06 0.35 -26.46
C ASP A 238 16.67 0.97 -27.74
N GLY A 239 17.85 1.58 -27.59
CA GLY A 239 18.53 2.27 -28.68
C GLY A 239 18.06 3.72 -28.93
N GLU A 240 16.98 4.20 -28.33
CA GLU A 240 16.56 5.61 -28.38
C GLU A 240 17.41 6.45 -27.40
N PRO A 241 18.08 7.52 -27.84
CA PRO A 241 18.89 8.39 -26.97
C PRO A 241 18.06 9.05 -25.86
N VAL A 242 18.63 9.15 -24.64
CA VAL A 242 17.95 9.75 -23.49
C VAL A 242 18.89 10.64 -22.67
N ASP A 243 18.35 11.72 -22.11
CA ASP A 243 19.12 12.62 -21.22
C ASP A 243 19.14 12.13 -19.77
N SER A 244 17.97 11.73 -19.26
CA SER A 244 17.80 11.25 -17.89
C SER A 244 16.71 10.19 -17.76
N VAL A 245 16.86 9.29 -16.78
CA VAL A 245 15.98 8.15 -16.61
C VAL A 245 15.57 7.97 -15.14
N VAL A 246 14.27 7.70 -14.93
CA VAL A 246 13.73 7.17 -13.68
C VAL A 246 13.30 5.72 -13.94
N ILE A 247 13.93 4.76 -13.28
CA ILE A 247 13.45 3.36 -13.29
C ILE A 247 12.48 3.19 -12.12
N ALA A 248 11.18 3.07 -12.46
CA ALA A 248 10.07 2.92 -11.51
C ALA A 248 9.36 1.56 -11.66
N THR A 249 10.06 0.57 -12.19
CA THR A 249 9.57 -0.80 -12.37
C THR A 249 9.67 -1.61 -11.06
N PRO A 250 8.96 -2.76 -10.94
CA PRO A 250 9.14 -3.66 -9.80
C PRO A 250 10.60 -4.10 -9.62
N ALA A 251 11.03 -4.38 -8.38
CA ALA A 251 12.41 -4.72 -8.04
C ALA A 251 13.06 -5.78 -8.96
N PRO A 252 12.42 -6.92 -9.29
CA PRO A 252 13.03 -7.90 -10.19
C PRO A 252 13.22 -7.40 -11.63
N VAL A 253 12.32 -6.53 -12.11
CA VAL A 253 12.44 -5.92 -13.45
C VAL A 253 13.57 -4.90 -13.45
N SER A 254 13.67 -4.09 -12.40
CA SER A 254 14.74 -3.10 -12.25
C SER A 254 16.12 -3.75 -12.21
N SER A 255 16.28 -4.87 -11.49
CA SER A 255 17.57 -5.60 -11.43
C SER A 255 17.91 -6.28 -12.76
N ALA A 256 16.90 -6.67 -13.55
CA ALA A 256 17.13 -7.19 -14.90
C ALA A 256 17.56 -6.10 -15.89
N LEU A 257 17.01 -4.87 -15.77
CA LEU A 257 17.39 -3.72 -16.59
C LEU A 257 18.78 -3.16 -16.20
N LEU A 258 19.16 -3.31 -14.94
CA LEU A 258 20.42 -2.80 -14.37
C LEU A 258 21.19 -3.93 -13.71
N PRO A 259 21.97 -4.73 -14.48
CA PRO A 259 22.76 -5.84 -13.94
C PRO A 259 23.70 -5.38 -12.82
N GLY A 260 23.70 -6.11 -11.71
CA GLY A 260 24.46 -5.76 -10.51
C GLY A 260 23.71 -4.90 -9.49
N LEU A 261 22.51 -4.40 -9.81
CA LEU A 261 21.66 -3.69 -8.84
C LEU A 261 21.14 -4.69 -7.79
N ILE A 262 21.52 -4.47 -6.54
CA ILE A 262 20.99 -5.23 -5.40
C ILE A 262 19.59 -4.68 -5.07
N VAL A 263 18.61 -5.57 -5.01
CA VAL A 263 17.23 -5.25 -4.68
C VAL A 263 16.64 -6.30 -3.73
N PRO A 264 15.53 -6.04 -3.04
CA PRO A 264 14.77 -7.08 -2.34
C PRO A 264 14.38 -8.22 -3.31
N ASP A 265 14.57 -9.46 -2.88
CA ASP A 265 14.35 -10.69 -3.69
C ASP A 265 13.37 -11.69 -3.05
N ALA A 266 12.93 -11.46 -1.83
CA ALA A 266 11.84 -12.19 -1.19
C ALA A 266 10.57 -11.35 -1.16
N PHE A 267 9.43 -11.98 -1.47
CA PHE A 267 8.14 -11.30 -1.62
C PHE A 267 7.05 -12.03 -0.85
N GLU A 268 6.07 -11.23 -0.39
CA GLU A 268 4.85 -11.72 0.19
C GLU A 268 3.66 -11.46 -0.74
N SER A 269 2.74 -12.43 -0.78
CA SER A 269 1.51 -12.32 -1.55
C SER A 269 0.39 -11.68 -0.73
N ILE A 270 -0.56 -11.08 -1.44
CA ILE A 270 -1.86 -10.67 -0.89
C ILE A 270 -2.94 -11.38 -1.71
N LEU A 271 -3.92 -11.94 -0.99
CA LEU A 271 -5.11 -12.54 -1.58
C LEU A 271 -6.29 -11.62 -1.30
N ASN A 272 -7.03 -11.27 -2.36
CA ASN A 272 -8.26 -10.51 -2.22
C ASN A 272 -9.42 -11.34 -2.74
N VAL A 273 -10.55 -11.32 -2.02
CA VAL A 273 -11.80 -11.96 -2.45
C VAL A 273 -12.87 -10.89 -2.50
N HIS A 274 -13.43 -10.68 -3.68
CA HIS A 274 -14.50 -9.71 -3.91
C HIS A 274 -15.81 -10.46 -4.12
N PHE A 275 -16.78 -10.23 -3.24
CA PHE A 275 -18.12 -10.78 -3.35
C PHE A 275 -19.07 -9.75 -3.97
N ARG A 276 -19.79 -10.14 -5.01
CA ARG A 276 -20.85 -9.31 -5.59
C ARG A 276 -22.09 -9.41 -4.75
N ILE A 277 -22.24 -8.49 -3.82
CA ILE A 277 -23.37 -8.40 -2.91
C ILE A 277 -23.64 -6.94 -2.59
N ASP A 278 -24.91 -6.58 -2.59
CA ASP A 278 -25.34 -5.26 -2.15
C ASP A 278 -25.78 -5.34 -0.69
N ILE A 279 -25.26 -4.45 0.12
CA ILE A 279 -25.70 -4.25 1.50
C ILE A 279 -26.42 -2.91 1.51
N PRO A 280 -27.76 -2.91 1.56
CA PRO A 280 -28.55 -1.67 1.50
C PRO A 280 -28.10 -0.68 2.58
N ASP A 281 -28.01 0.59 2.21
CA ASP A 281 -27.68 1.71 3.10
C ASP A 281 -26.36 1.58 3.88
N ALA A 282 -25.51 0.62 3.52
CA ALA A 282 -24.20 0.49 4.15
C ALA A 282 -23.26 1.59 3.64
N PRO A 283 -22.74 2.44 4.53
CA PRO A 283 -21.70 3.37 4.14
C PRO A 283 -20.44 2.62 3.73
N VAL A 284 -19.60 3.22 2.90
CA VAL A 284 -18.26 2.69 2.65
C VAL A 284 -17.54 2.57 3.99
N SER A 285 -17.17 1.35 4.35
CA SER A 285 -16.65 1.02 5.67
C SER A 285 -15.65 -0.13 5.60
N PHE A 286 -14.94 -0.34 6.70
CA PHE A 286 -14.04 -1.46 6.85
C PHE A 286 -14.09 -2.00 8.28
N ILE A 287 -13.68 -3.23 8.48
CA ILE A 287 -13.53 -3.87 9.79
C ILE A 287 -12.34 -4.84 9.77
N GLY A 288 -11.51 -4.78 10.81
CA GLY A 288 -10.47 -5.76 11.07
C GLY A 288 -11.02 -6.99 11.78
N LEU A 289 -10.58 -8.16 11.38
CA LEU A 289 -11.03 -9.43 11.96
C LEU A 289 -9.87 -10.17 12.62
N LEU A 290 -10.18 -10.86 13.70
CA LEU A 290 -9.27 -11.76 14.40
C LEU A 290 -9.85 -13.17 14.42
N GLY A 291 -8.98 -14.17 14.36
CA GLY A 291 -9.36 -15.57 14.53
C GLY A 291 -9.95 -16.25 13.29
N GLY A 292 -9.93 -15.60 12.13
CA GLY A 292 -10.38 -16.13 10.84
C GLY A 292 -9.28 -16.14 9.78
N VAL A 293 -9.68 -16.46 8.55
CA VAL A 293 -8.88 -16.32 7.34
C VAL A 293 -8.96 -14.89 6.80
N ALA A 294 -10.14 -14.28 6.86
CA ALA A 294 -10.35 -12.88 6.52
C ALA A 294 -9.71 -11.99 7.57
N GLU A 295 -8.82 -11.08 7.15
CA GLU A 295 -8.17 -10.12 8.07
C GLU A 295 -8.88 -8.77 8.05
N TRP A 296 -9.27 -8.31 6.87
CA TRP A 296 -9.96 -7.04 6.67
C TRP A 296 -11.11 -7.19 5.70
N ILE A 297 -12.28 -6.70 6.09
CA ILE A 297 -13.45 -6.56 5.23
C ILE A 297 -13.60 -5.09 4.87
N PHE A 298 -13.83 -4.82 3.60
CA PHE A 298 -14.22 -3.52 3.05
C PHE A 298 -15.59 -3.64 2.42
N VAL A 299 -16.50 -2.79 2.84
CA VAL A 299 -17.85 -2.71 2.28
C VAL A 299 -17.92 -1.49 1.38
N LYS A 300 -18.28 -1.71 0.12
CA LYS A 300 -18.52 -0.68 -0.88
C LYS A 300 -19.87 -0.96 -1.55
N PRO A 301 -20.51 0.02 -2.20
CA PRO A 301 -21.77 -0.23 -2.93
C PRO A 301 -21.63 -1.42 -3.90
N GLY A 302 -22.45 -2.43 -3.69
CA GLY A 302 -22.51 -3.64 -4.51
C GLY A 302 -21.34 -4.61 -4.39
N VAL A 303 -20.34 -4.37 -3.52
CA VAL A 303 -19.19 -5.26 -3.38
C VAL A 303 -18.72 -5.31 -1.92
N VAL A 304 -18.56 -6.51 -1.39
CA VAL A 304 -17.82 -6.77 -0.16
C VAL A 304 -16.48 -7.38 -0.51
N SER A 305 -15.41 -6.69 -0.14
CA SER A 305 -14.03 -7.07 -0.50
C SER A 305 -13.23 -7.45 0.73
N ILE A 306 -12.51 -8.54 0.65
CA ILE A 306 -11.72 -9.09 1.74
C ILE A 306 -10.24 -9.08 1.36
N THR A 307 -9.39 -8.77 2.33
CA THR A 307 -7.94 -8.87 2.20
C THR A 307 -7.42 -9.93 3.16
N VAL A 308 -6.51 -10.75 2.64
CA VAL A 308 -5.70 -11.72 3.39
C VAL A 308 -4.24 -11.42 3.06
N SER A 309 -3.51 -10.88 4.03
CA SER A 309 -2.10 -10.51 3.92
C SER A 309 -1.20 -11.71 4.22
N ALA A 310 0.11 -11.57 3.92
CA ALA A 310 1.11 -12.63 4.12
C ALA A 310 0.62 -14.02 3.61
N GLY A 311 -0.04 -14.02 2.46
CA GLY A 311 -0.82 -15.14 1.96
C GLY A 311 -0.01 -16.28 1.30
N ASN A 312 1.32 -16.31 1.47
CA ASN A 312 2.18 -17.32 0.84
C ASN A 312 1.86 -18.75 1.28
N ASP A 313 1.45 -18.93 2.53
CA ASP A 313 1.02 -20.22 3.10
C ASP A 313 -0.30 -20.75 2.49
N ARG A 314 -1.09 -19.85 1.91
CA ARG A 314 -2.40 -20.15 1.29
C ARG A 314 -2.34 -20.15 -0.24
N ALA A 315 -1.15 -20.01 -0.82
CA ALA A 315 -0.97 -19.95 -2.28
C ALA A 315 -1.46 -21.21 -3.01
N GLY A 316 -1.48 -22.37 -2.33
CA GLY A 316 -1.94 -23.66 -2.86
C GLY A 316 -3.45 -23.88 -2.80
N LEU A 317 -4.22 -23.04 -2.10
CA LEU A 317 -5.68 -23.18 -2.03
C LEU A 317 -6.31 -22.87 -3.40
N THR A 318 -7.36 -23.61 -3.76
CA THR A 318 -8.21 -23.25 -4.91
C THR A 318 -8.96 -21.95 -4.62
N SER A 319 -9.43 -21.27 -5.66
CA SER A 319 -10.24 -20.05 -5.49
C SER A 319 -11.53 -20.33 -4.72
N ASP A 320 -12.17 -21.49 -4.98
CA ASP A 320 -13.39 -21.88 -4.31
C ASP A 320 -13.16 -22.18 -2.82
N ALA A 321 -12.10 -22.90 -2.48
CA ALA A 321 -11.76 -23.19 -1.08
C ALA A 321 -11.47 -21.92 -0.29
N LEU A 322 -10.71 -20.99 -0.88
CA LEU A 322 -10.43 -19.70 -0.25
C LEU A 322 -11.71 -18.88 -0.08
N ALA A 323 -12.53 -18.78 -1.14
CA ALA A 323 -13.76 -18.01 -1.10
C ALA A 323 -14.76 -18.55 -0.05
N GLN A 324 -14.88 -19.89 0.08
CA GLN A 324 -15.74 -20.51 1.10
C GLN A 324 -15.26 -20.19 2.52
N GLN A 325 -13.96 -20.33 2.79
CA GLN A 325 -13.40 -20.01 4.11
C GLN A 325 -13.64 -18.55 4.47
N VAL A 326 -13.30 -17.64 3.56
CA VAL A 326 -13.46 -16.20 3.75
C VAL A 326 -14.94 -15.82 3.87
N TRP A 327 -15.84 -16.47 3.10
CA TRP A 327 -17.27 -16.18 3.18
C TRP A 327 -17.86 -16.53 4.55
N SER A 328 -17.42 -17.62 5.17
CA SER A 328 -17.81 -17.96 6.54
C SER A 328 -17.49 -16.85 7.53
N ASP A 329 -16.28 -16.28 7.42
CA ASP A 329 -15.82 -15.16 8.27
C ASP A 329 -16.65 -13.89 8.01
N VAL A 330 -16.90 -13.57 6.73
CA VAL A 330 -17.74 -12.44 6.32
C VAL A 330 -19.16 -12.56 6.84
N HIS A 331 -19.75 -13.73 6.68
CA HIS A 331 -21.10 -14.00 7.16
C HIS A 331 -21.22 -13.80 8.68
N THR A 332 -20.23 -14.28 9.44
CA THR A 332 -20.16 -14.06 10.90
C THR A 332 -20.00 -12.59 11.23
N ALA A 333 -19.10 -11.89 10.52
CA ALA A 333 -18.83 -10.50 10.78
C ALA A 333 -19.96 -9.54 10.42
N LEU A 334 -20.75 -9.85 9.38
CA LEU A 334 -21.82 -9.00 8.85
C LEU A 334 -23.23 -9.58 9.09
N ALA A 335 -23.38 -10.56 9.99
CA ALA A 335 -24.65 -11.29 10.23
C ALA A 335 -25.87 -10.39 10.46
N GLY A 336 -25.70 -9.20 11.05
CA GLY A 336 -26.78 -8.21 11.23
C GLY A 336 -27.14 -7.40 9.99
N SER A 337 -26.32 -7.46 8.92
CA SER A 337 -26.51 -6.72 7.67
C SER A 337 -26.75 -7.64 6.47
N LEU A 338 -26.54 -8.94 6.64
CA LEU A 338 -26.80 -9.95 5.62
C LEU A 338 -28.06 -10.72 6.04
N ASP A 339 -29.16 -10.52 5.31
CA ASP A 339 -30.42 -11.23 5.55
C ASP A 339 -30.27 -12.74 5.25
N GLY A 340 -30.12 -13.53 6.32
CA GLY A 340 -30.09 -14.98 6.27
C GLY A 340 -28.77 -15.59 5.76
N ALA A 341 -28.54 -16.86 6.05
CA ALA A 341 -27.44 -17.65 5.49
C ALA A 341 -27.78 -18.07 4.06
N GLY A 342 -27.62 -17.15 3.11
CA GLY A 342 -27.73 -17.46 1.68
C GLY A 342 -26.51 -18.24 1.17
N PRO A 343 -26.58 -18.83 -0.03
CA PRO A 343 -25.43 -19.40 -0.70
C PRO A 343 -24.35 -18.34 -0.88
N ILE A 344 -23.09 -18.76 -1.03
CA ILE A 344 -21.98 -17.86 -1.33
C ILE A 344 -22.30 -17.02 -2.58
N PRO A 345 -22.22 -15.68 -2.51
CA PRO A 345 -22.50 -14.81 -3.64
C PRO A 345 -21.47 -15.02 -4.78
N PRO A 346 -21.76 -14.57 -6.00
CA PRO A 346 -20.75 -14.51 -7.05
C PRO A 346 -19.51 -13.78 -6.56
N TYR A 347 -18.33 -14.32 -6.86
CA TYR A 347 -17.08 -13.78 -6.33
C TYR A 347 -15.94 -13.83 -7.35
N ARG A 348 -14.91 -12.98 -7.10
CA ARG A 348 -13.62 -12.97 -7.78
C ARG A 348 -12.49 -13.09 -6.76
N VAL A 349 -11.55 -13.99 -7.01
CA VAL A 349 -10.31 -14.08 -6.24
C VAL A 349 -9.18 -13.44 -7.06
N VAL A 350 -8.52 -12.46 -6.47
CA VAL A 350 -7.35 -11.79 -7.02
C VAL A 350 -6.12 -12.17 -6.19
N ARG A 351 -5.10 -12.70 -6.84
CA ARG A 351 -3.86 -13.15 -6.19
C ARG A 351 -2.69 -12.31 -6.68
N GLU A 352 -2.24 -11.36 -5.86
CA GLU A 352 -1.01 -10.63 -6.14
C GLU A 352 0.17 -11.36 -5.49
N LYS A 353 0.87 -12.18 -6.29
CA LYS A 353 1.95 -13.06 -5.79
C LYS A 353 3.18 -12.30 -5.29
N ARG A 354 3.42 -11.10 -5.80
CA ARG A 354 4.52 -10.21 -5.40
C ARG A 354 3.94 -8.87 -4.97
N ALA A 355 3.01 -8.91 -4.01
CA ALA A 355 2.31 -7.73 -3.55
C ALA A 355 3.25 -6.74 -2.89
N THR A 356 4.16 -7.23 -2.05
CA THR A 356 5.19 -6.44 -1.38
C THR A 356 6.50 -7.21 -1.36
N PHE A 357 7.64 -6.54 -1.17
CA PHE A 357 8.81 -7.25 -0.66
C PHE A 357 8.52 -7.70 0.77
N ALA A 358 9.06 -8.84 1.19
CA ALA A 358 8.96 -9.30 2.57
C ALA A 358 9.64 -8.29 3.49
N ALA A 359 8.88 -7.63 4.37
CA ALA A 359 9.37 -6.52 5.20
C ALA A 359 10.24 -7.02 6.36
N THR A 360 11.17 -7.93 6.08
CA THR A 360 12.13 -8.45 7.06
C THR A 360 13.35 -7.54 7.20
N PRO A 361 14.09 -7.60 8.33
CA PRO A 361 15.35 -6.89 8.47
C PRO A 361 16.36 -7.16 7.34
N ALA A 362 16.43 -8.40 6.86
CA ALA A 362 17.32 -8.78 5.77
C ALA A 362 16.95 -8.12 4.45
N GLN A 363 15.67 -8.08 4.11
CA GLN A 363 15.18 -7.46 2.87
C GLN A 363 15.23 -5.93 2.94
N ASP A 364 15.02 -5.33 4.11
CA ASP A 364 15.15 -3.88 4.29
C ASP A 364 16.57 -3.38 4.00
N ARG A 365 17.60 -4.16 4.37
CA ARG A 365 19.02 -3.85 4.05
C ARG A 365 19.35 -3.91 2.55
N ARG A 366 18.55 -4.61 1.75
CA ARG A 366 18.76 -4.75 0.30
C ARG A 366 18.11 -3.63 -0.51
N ARG A 367 17.42 -2.71 0.15
CA ARG A 367 16.73 -1.59 -0.50
C ARG A 367 17.74 -0.51 -0.90
N PRO A 368 17.89 -0.23 -2.21
CA PRO A 368 18.81 0.79 -2.68
C PRO A 368 18.25 2.20 -2.43
N ALA A 369 19.13 3.17 -2.34
CA ALA A 369 18.76 4.59 -2.40
C ALA A 369 18.19 4.97 -3.78
N ALA A 370 17.53 6.12 -3.88
CA ALA A 370 17.05 6.62 -5.16
C ALA A 370 18.20 6.94 -6.14
N ARG A 371 19.32 7.47 -5.66
CA ARG A 371 20.52 7.72 -6.47
C ARG A 371 21.26 6.42 -6.77
N THR A 372 21.71 6.28 -8.02
CA THR A 372 22.55 5.17 -8.49
C THR A 372 23.99 5.61 -8.70
N ALA A 373 24.84 4.72 -9.19
CA ALA A 373 26.18 5.05 -9.65
C ALA A 373 26.16 5.92 -10.95
N TYR A 374 25.05 5.96 -11.66
CA TYR A 374 24.91 6.74 -12.87
C TYR A 374 24.33 8.13 -12.58
N HIS A 375 24.99 9.19 -13.06
CA HIS A 375 24.60 10.57 -12.75
C HIS A 375 23.19 10.97 -13.19
N ASN A 376 22.69 10.36 -14.26
CA ASN A 376 21.39 10.67 -14.86
C ASN A 376 20.34 9.57 -14.72
N LEU A 377 20.58 8.57 -13.85
CA LEU A 377 19.63 7.51 -13.58
C LEU A 377 19.32 7.45 -12.08
N VAL A 378 18.04 7.45 -11.77
CA VAL A 378 17.51 7.27 -10.42
C VAL A 378 16.46 6.18 -10.36
N LEU A 379 16.24 5.65 -9.16
CA LEU A 379 15.27 4.60 -8.87
C LEU A 379 14.07 5.15 -8.12
N ALA A 380 12.88 4.67 -8.47
CA ALA A 380 11.66 4.88 -7.74
C ALA A 380 10.94 3.54 -7.52
N GLY A 381 10.21 3.43 -6.43
CA GLY A 381 9.46 2.22 -6.05
C GLY A 381 9.36 2.09 -4.54
N ASP A 382 8.30 1.49 -4.07
CA ASP A 382 8.11 1.16 -2.66
C ASP A 382 9.21 0.24 -2.09
N TRP A 383 9.94 -0.42 -2.96
CA TRP A 383 11.09 -1.29 -2.66
C TRP A 383 12.42 -0.54 -2.51
N THR A 384 12.49 0.76 -2.81
CA THR A 384 13.67 1.60 -2.54
C THR A 384 13.72 2.03 -1.08
N ALA A 385 14.84 2.59 -0.60
CA ALA A 385 15.05 2.96 0.80
C ALA A 385 14.23 4.20 1.21
N THR A 386 12.91 4.08 1.22
CA THR A 386 11.97 5.15 1.59
C THR A 386 11.83 5.37 3.10
N GLY A 387 12.35 4.45 3.91
CA GLY A 387 12.12 4.39 5.35
C GLY A 387 10.77 3.76 5.75
N LEU A 388 9.86 3.51 4.80
CA LEU A 388 8.56 2.87 5.01
C LEU A 388 8.52 1.47 4.39
N PRO A 389 7.63 0.57 4.84
CA PRO A 389 7.34 -0.67 4.12
C PRO A 389 6.72 -0.40 2.74
N ALA A 390 6.41 -1.47 1.99
CA ALA A 390 5.77 -1.36 0.68
C ALA A 390 4.31 -0.87 0.81
N THR A 391 4.12 0.43 0.71
CA THR A 391 2.83 1.12 0.86
C THR A 391 2.61 2.14 -0.25
N ILE A 392 1.37 2.62 -0.42
CA ILE A 392 1.04 3.75 -1.32
C ILE A 392 1.90 4.97 -0.97
N GLU A 393 2.00 5.32 0.33
CA GLU A 393 2.83 6.44 0.80
C GLU A 393 4.30 6.24 0.42
N GLY A 394 4.86 5.04 0.64
CA GLY A 394 6.22 4.71 0.27
C GLY A 394 6.47 4.80 -1.23
N ALA A 395 5.54 4.32 -2.06
CA ALA A 395 5.64 4.40 -3.52
C ALA A 395 5.64 5.85 -4.02
N ILE A 396 4.69 6.66 -3.57
CA ILE A 396 4.57 8.07 -3.96
C ILE A 396 5.78 8.87 -3.47
N ARG A 397 6.21 8.68 -2.21
CA ARG A 397 7.43 9.26 -1.64
C ARG A 397 8.66 8.94 -2.49
N SER A 398 8.81 7.70 -2.91
CA SER A 398 9.95 7.28 -3.74
C SER A 398 10.01 8.02 -5.07
N GLY A 399 8.85 8.23 -5.71
CA GLY A 399 8.75 8.99 -6.95
C GLY A 399 9.18 10.45 -6.79
N ARG A 400 8.70 11.11 -5.74
CA ARG A 400 9.09 12.49 -5.41
C ARG A 400 10.59 12.59 -5.07
N THR A 401 11.11 11.61 -4.32
CA THR A 401 12.54 11.53 -3.99
C THR A 401 13.40 11.37 -5.25
N ALA A 402 12.97 10.52 -6.19
CA ALA A 402 13.66 10.30 -7.46
C ALA A 402 13.65 11.58 -8.30
N ALA A 403 12.52 12.26 -8.43
CA ALA A 403 12.41 13.54 -9.14
C ALA A 403 13.35 14.61 -8.54
N SER A 404 13.31 14.77 -7.22
CA SER A 404 14.20 15.70 -6.50
C SER A 404 15.68 15.35 -6.72
N ALA A 405 16.04 14.06 -6.72
CA ALA A 405 17.40 13.62 -6.93
C ALA A 405 17.93 13.98 -8.33
N LEU A 406 17.11 13.95 -9.38
CA LEU A 406 17.49 14.40 -10.72
C LEU A 406 17.58 15.92 -10.85
N CYS A 407 16.69 16.67 -10.21
CA CYS A 407 16.69 18.13 -10.27
C CYS A 407 17.91 18.77 -9.58
N HIS A 408 18.47 18.13 -8.54
CA HIS A 408 19.61 18.65 -7.78
C HIS A 408 20.99 18.21 -8.32
N THR A 409 21.06 17.47 -9.41
CA THR A 409 22.29 17.06 -10.09
C THR A 409 22.67 17.97 -11.28
N SER A 410 22.00 19.12 -11.40
CA SER A 410 22.18 20.08 -12.49
C SER A 410 23.16 21.17 -12.13
#